data_26a6d4efc166809cc9b3c02fbe3dad93
#
_entry.id   26a6d4efc166809cc9b3c02fbe3dad93
#
_cell.length_a   1.000
_cell.length_b   1.000
_cell.length_c   1.000
_cell.angle_alpha   90.00
_cell.angle_beta   90.00
_cell.angle_gamma   90.00
#
_symmetry.space_group_name_H-M   'P 1'
#
loop_
_entity.id
_entity.type
_entity.pdbx_description
1 polymer ?
#
loop_
_entity_poly.entity_id
_entity_poly.type
_entity_poly.pdbx_seq_one_letter_code
_entity_poly.pdbx_strand_id
1 'polypeptide(L)'
;METIDTLLVGGVVLTMNQALDRIDDGAVAVKSDSIVAVGSAEDLRARYDAAEVVDCSGQIILPGLVNAHTHMPMTLLRAMADDLRLDVWLMGYMMPTEREFVTPEFCRLGTKLSCAEMIRGGTTLFADMYYYEADIAAATAEAGLRGVCGQSVMKFPAPDAESYDESLAYTRRFIEEWKGHPLIVPSVAPHAPYTCTDEILQACADLAVEYDVPLQTHILETRQEAEDSWAEFEKKVVERVADLGVFRAKTLAAHCVHVDTDQIRMLREHGVAVAHNPTSNLKLASGIAPIKEMLERGVKLSVGTDGAASNNDLDMFEEMRLAALLVKGATFDPVVLPARDALLMATRWGAEALTLGDITGSLEPGKRADLIVVDRDPLHNAPHFERDANNIYSQLVYATHASDVQHVMVNGRWLMRERDLLTLDEEALRREAAEYARKIDAFLEAREGNVLNKLIAIGGLQQEESFEIQVKARVSDESVLEPLLNHPAVHVVKHNHYRQYDTY
;
A
#
# COMPACT_ATOMS: atom_id res chain seq x y z
N MET A 1 32.25 28.83 5.02
CA MET A 1 30.97 28.13 4.91
C MET A 1 31.10 27.03 3.87
N GLU A 2 30.53 25.88 4.12
CA GLU A 2 30.46 24.79 3.15
C GLU A 2 29.27 25.01 2.20
N THR A 3 29.47 24.84 0.87
CA THR A 3 28.43 25.07 -0.11
C THR A 3 27.52 23.83 -0.18
N ILE A 4 26.19 24.06 -0.14
CA ILE A 4 25.14 23.07 -0.26
C ILE A 4 24.05 23.55 -1.25
N ASP A 5 23.15 22.64 -1.64
CA ASP A 5 22.11 22.99 -2.60
C ASP A 5 20.90 23.62 -1.90
N THR A 6 20.35 22.98 -0.88
CA THR A 6 19.14 23.44 -0.20
C THR A 6 19.32 23.44 1.32
N LEU A 7 18.87 24.51 1.98
CA LEU A 7 18.76 24.62 3.42
C LEU A 7 17.32 24.94 3.83
N LEU A 8 16.63 23.94 4.41
CA LEU A 8 15.30 24.15 5.00
C LEU A 8 15.49 24.67 6.43
N VAL A 9 14.80 25.73 6.85
CA VAL A 9 15.02 26.40 8.15
C VAL A 9 13.72 26.90 8.78
N GLY A 10 13.72 27.02 10.12
CA GLY A 10 12.69 27.71 10.89
C GLY A 10 11.47 26.86 11.25
N GLY A 11 11.42 25.62 10.78
CA GLY A 11 10.37 24.69 11.12
C GLY A 11 10.69 23.83 12.36
N VAL A 12 9.69 23.09 12.84
CA VAL A 12 9.92 22.00 13.79
C VAL A 12 10.42 20.78 13.03
N VAL A 13 11.66 20.36 13.28
CA VAL A 13 12.21 19.15 12.68
C VAL A 13 11.92 17.94 13.56
N LEU A 14 11.21 16.95 13.01
CA LEU A 14 11.04 15.63 13.61
C LEU A 14 11.93 14.64 12.85
N THR A 15 13.02 14.23 13.46
CA THR A 15 14.02 13.41 12.78
C THR A 15 13.55 11.98 12.54
N MET A 16 12.64 11.45 13.35
CA MET A 16 12.23 10.05 13.40
C MET A 16 13.39 9.07 13.52
N ASN A 17 14.59 9.55 13.92
CA ASN A 17 15.75 8.72 14.23
C ASN A 17 15.53 7.86 15.49
N GLN A 18 16.54 7.08 15.90
CA GLN A 18 16.41 6.20 17.07
C GLN A 18 16.16 6.98 18.37
N ALA A 19 16.70 8.20 18.50
CA ALA A 19 16.50 9.06 19.66
C ALA A 19 15.18 9.85 19.62
N LEU A 20 14.50 9.87 18.45
CA LEU A 20 13.30 10.68 18.20
C LEU A 20 13.54 12.18 18.47
N ASP A 21 14.68 12.67 18.00
CA ASP A 21 15.04 14.07 18.20
C ASP A 21 14.02 15.01 17.58
N ARG A 22 13.60 16.00 18.36
CA ARG A 22 12.78 17.13 17.95
C ARG A 22 13.59 18.40 18.09
N ILE A 23 13.60 19.24 17.05
CA ILE A 23 14.32 20.52 17.02
C ILE A 23 13.32 21.60 16.65
N ASP A 24 12.94 22.47 17.60
CA ASP A 24 11.84 23.43 17.45
C ASP A 24 12.11 24.58 16.46
N ASP A 25 13.34 25.13 16.45
CA ASP A 25 13.82 26.04 15.40
C ASP A 25 14.89 25.30 14.60
N GLY A 26 14.41 24.29 13.89
CA GLY A 26 15.26 23.30 13.24
C GLY A 26 15.61 23.66 11.81
N ALA A 27 16.62 22.96 11.31
CA ALA A 27 17.04 23.03 9.93
C ALA A 27 17.53 21.68 9.42
N VAL A 28 17.39 21.49 8.11
CA VAL A 28 17.92 20.34 7.35
C VAL A 28 18.73 20.86 6.18
N ALA A 29 20.00 20.45 6.11
CA ALA A 29 20.92 20.80 5.03
C ALA A 29 21.02 19.65 4.04
N VAL A 30 20.77 19.93 2.75
CA VAL A 30 20.78 18.97 1.68
C VAL A 30 21.83 19.32 0.64
N LYS A 31 22.61 18.31 0.23
CA LYS A 31 23.60 18.42 -0.84
C LYS A 31 23.46 17.23 -1.78
N SER A 32 23.23 17.54 -3.06
CA SER A 32 22.92 16.54 -4.09
C SER A 32 21.69 15.73 -3.69
N ASP A 33 21.86 14.46 -3.43
CA ASP A 33 20.77 13.52 -3.11
C ASP A 33 20.64 13.23 -1.60
N SER A 34 21.48 13.84 -0.75
CA SER A 34 21.66 13.39 0.62
C SER A 34 21.52 14.51 1.64
N ILE A 35 21.06 14.16 2.83
CA ILE A 35 21.08 15.00 4.02
C ILE A 35 22.54 15.08 4.51
N VAL A 36 23.07 16.28 4.65
CA VAL A 36 24.45 16.48 5.16
C VAL A 36 24.50 16.94 6.62
N ALA A 37 23.44 17.59 7.10
CA ALA A 37 23.29 17.94 8.50
C ALA A 37 21.82 18.16 8.88
N VAL A 38 21.52 17.90 10.16
CA VAL A 38 20.27 18.25 10.82
C VAL A 38 20.65 18.93 12.15
N GLY A 39 20.04 20.07 12.49
CA GLY A 39 20.38 20.82 13.70
C GLY A 39 19.55 22.08 13.88
N SER A 40 20.01 23.01 14.71
CA SER A 40 19.34 24.30 14.85
C SER A 40 19.50 25.17 13.60
N ALA A 41 18.51 26.02 13.32
CA ALA A 41 18.58 26.94 12.19
C ALA A 41 19.77 27.90 12.31
N GLU A 42 20.11 28.35 13.54
CA GLU A 42 21.26 29.22 13.83
C GLU A 42 22.56 28.55 13.42
N ASP A 43 22.82 27.32 13.92
CA ASP A 43 24.08 26.61 13.67
C ASP A 43 24.26 26.29 12.19
N LEU A 44 23.18 25.83 11.52
CA LEU A 44 23.29 25.43 10.11
C LEU A 44 23.42 26.63 9.16
N ARG A 45 22.77 27.77 9.46
CA ARG A 45 22.98 29.04 8.75
C ARG A 45 24.41 29.56 8.91
N ALA A 46 25.03 29.39 10.08
CA ALA A 46 26.42 29.80 10.31
C ALA A 46 27.43 28.89 9.58
N ARG A 47 27.09 27.62 9.36
CA ARG A 47 27.98 26.61 8.79
C ARG A 47 27.90 26.53 7.25
N TYR A 48 26.72 26.67 6.70
CA TYR A 48 26.46 26.40 5.28
C TYR A 48 26.14 27.67 4.49
N ASP A 49 26.57 27.67 3.22
CA ASP A 49 26.21 28.63 2.18
C ASP A 49 25.34 27.87 1.17
N ALA A 50 24.03 28.04 1.24
CA ALA A 50 23.04 27.28 0.45
C ALA A 50 22.68 28.05 -0.83
N ALA A 51 22.61 27.34 -1.95
CA ALA A 51 22.11 27.90 -3.20
C ALA A 51 20.62 28.29 -3.08
N GLU A 52 19.85 27.51 -2.32
CA GLU A 52 18.45 27.79 -1.99
C GLU A 52 18.21 27.69 -0.47
N VAL A 53 17.52 28.70 0.08
CA VAL A 53 17.03 28.67 1.48
C VAL A 53 15.52 28.64 1.47
N VAL A 54 14.93 27.62 2.11
CA VAL A 54 13.48 27.42 2.22
C VAL A 54 13.06 27.75 3.64
N ASP A 55 12.21 28.75 3.80
CA ASP A 55 11.62 29.12 5.08
C ASP A 55 10.44 28.19 5.38
N CYS A 56 10.57 27.39 6.44
CA CYS A 56 9.57 26.47 6.95
C CYS A 56 8.96 26.94 8.29
N SER A 57 8.99 28.25 8.58
CA SER A 57 8.38 28.81 9.78
C SER A 57 6.90 28.45 9.88
N GLY A 58 6.46 27.96 11.04
CA GLY A 58 5.09 27.48 11.24
C GLY A 58 4.80 26.09 10.65
N GLN A 59 5.81 25.39 10.14
CA GLN A 59 5.68 24.08 9.51
C GLN A 59 6.48 23.00 10.26
N ILE A 60 6.20 21.75 9.93
CA ILE A 60 6.92 20.57 10.42
C ILE A 60 7.72 19.96 9.27
N ILE A 61 9.02 19.75 9.49
CA ILE A 61 9.90 19.03 8.56
C ILE A 61 10.10 17.63 9.12
N LEU A 62 9.73 16.60 8.36
CA LEU A 62 9.85 15.20 8.77
C LEU A 62 10.23 14.31 7.58
N PRO A 63 10.67 13.05 7.82
CA PRO A 63 10.89 12.12 6.73
C PRO A 63 9.63 11.95 5.90
N GLY A 64 9.77 11.70 4.61
CA GLY A 64 8.65 11.33 3.77
C GLY A 64 7.95 10.07 4.26
N LEU A 65 6.66 9.99 4.01
CA LEU A 65 5.85 8.85 4.41
C LEU A 65 6.17 7.62 3.54
N VAL A 66 6.03 6.45 4.15
CA VAL A 66 6.29 5.15 3.54
C VAL A 66 4.99 4.36 3.45
N ASN A 67 4.55 4.07 2.24
CA ASN A 67 3.43 3.17 1.95
C ASN A 67 3.99 1.76 1.73
N ALA A 68 3.90 0.90 2.73
CA ALA A 68 4.59 -0.39 2.71
C ALA A 68 3.90 -1.48 1.87
N HIS A 69 2.70 -1.23 1.34
CA HIS A 69 2.00 -2.15 0.45
C HIS A 69 0.95 -1.43 -0.37
N THR A 70 1.02 -1.59 -1.69
CA THR A 70 0.03 -1.07 -2.63
C THR A 70 0.06 -1.84 -3.96
N HIS A 71 -0.90 -1.49 -4.86
CA HIS A 71 -0.99 -1.94 -6.24
C HIS A 71 -1.16 -0.69 -7.12
N MET A 72 -0.05 -0.09 -7.54
CA MET A 72 -0.01 1.24 -8.15
C MET A 72 -0.97 1.43 -9.33
N PRO A 73 -1.04 0.51 -10.33
CA PRO A 73 -1.95 0.69 -11.46
C PRO A 73 -3.43 0.63 -11.11
N MET A 74 -3.81 0.05 -9.96
CA MET A 74 -5.20 -0.08 -9.54
C MET A 74 -5.90 1.25 -9.21
N THR A 75 -5.21 2.39 -9.23
CA THR A 75 -5.87 3.70 -9.22
C THR A 75 -6.85 3.90 -10.37
N LEU A 76 -6.62 3.24 -11.51
CA LEU A 76 -7.54 3.26 -12.65
C LEU A 76 -8.79 2.38 -12.43
N LEU A 77 -8.79 1.57 -11.37
CA LEU A 77 -9.91 0.69 -10.96
C LEU A 77 -10.61 1.18 -9.69
N ARG A 78 -10.26 2.36 -9.20
CA ARG A 78 -10.82 2.98 -8.00
C ARG A 78 -12.34 3.10 -8.09
N ALA A 79 -13.05 2.67 -7.04
CA ALA A 79 -14.51 2.69 -6.92
C ALA A 79 -15.25 1.93 -8.04
N MET A 80 -14.57 1.05 -8.78
CA MET A 80 -15.18 0.26 -9.84
C MET A 80 -16.17 -0.78 -9.28
N ALA A 81 -15.85 -1.34 -8.12
CA ALA A 81 -16.65 -2.39 -7.48
C ALA A 81 -16.50 -2.30 -5.96
N ASP A 82 -17.50 -1.77 -5.28
CA ASP A 82 -17.52 -1.56 -3.83
C ASP A 82 -18.58 -2.45 -3.14
N ASP A 83 -18.47 -2.57 -1.81
CA ASP A 83 -19.40 -3.30 -0.94
C ASP A 83 -19.55 -4.79 -1.30
N LEU A 84 -18.46 -5.42 -1.73
CA LEU A 84 -18.40 -6.83 -2.12
C LEU A 84 -17.45 -7.62 -1.21
N ARG A 85 -17.72 -8.91 -1.04
CA ARG A 85 -16.75 -9.84 -0.42
C ARG A 85 -15.53 -9.97 -1.32
N LEU A 86 -14.36 -10.24 -0.71
CA LEU A 86 -13.08 -10.33 -1.43
C LEU A 86 -13.14 -11.32 -2.61
N ASP A 87 -13.73 -12.50 -2.42
CA ASP A 87 -13.85 -13.53 -3.47
C ASP A 87 -14.66 -13.03 -4.68
N VAL A 88 -15.80 -12.38 -4.42
CA VAL A 88 -16.66 -11.79 -5.46
C VAL A 88 -15.97 -10.60 -6.12
N TRP A 89 -15.36 -9.73 -5.32
CA TRP A 89 -14.62 -8.55 -5.78
C TRP A 89 -13.47 -8.96 -6.69
N LEU A 90 -12.61 -9.89 -6.23
CA LEU A 90 -11.43 -10.33 -6.96
C LEU A 90 -11.79 -11.10 -8.24
N MET A 91 -12.58 -12.19 -8.10
CA MET A 91 -12.86 -13.12 -9.21
C MET A 91 -13.95 -12.61 -10.15
N GLY A 92 -14.91 -11.86 -9.63
CA GLY A 92 -16.05 -11.35 -10.40
C GLY A 92 -15.76 -10.06 -11.17
N TYR A 93 -14.93 -9.17 -10.61
CA TYR A 93 -14.71 -7.84 -11.14
C TYR A 93 -13.22 -7.56 -11.44
N MET A 94 -12.30 -7.73 -10.47
CA MET A 94 -10.91 -7.35 -10.66
C MET A 94 -10.23 -8.18 -11.74
N MET A 95 -10.11 -9.48 -11.56
CA MET A 95 -9.40 -10.35 -12.52
C MET A 95 -9.96 -10.28 -13.96
N PRO A 96 -11.29 -10.24 -14.20
CA PRO A 96 -11.81 -10.05 -15.56
C PRO A 96 -11.48 -8.70 -16.17
N THR A 97 -11.48 -7.63 -15.37
CA THR A 97 -11.14 -6.29 -15.82
C THR A 97 -9.64 -6.18 -16.06
N GLU A 98 -8.82 -6.74 -15.18
CA GLU A 98 -7.36 -6.79 -15.36
C GLU A 98 -6.98 -7.55 -16.61
N ARG A 99 -7.60 -8.70 -16.88
CA ARG A 99 -7.34 -9.48 -18.10
C ARG A 99 -7.64 -8.71 -19.38
N GLU A 100 -8.64 -7.83 -19.37
CA GLU A 100 -9.06 -7.05 -20.54
C GLU A 100 -8.24 -5.78 -20.72
N PHE A 101 -7.89 -5.09 -19.62
CA PHE A 101 -7.37 -3.71 -19.69
C PHE A 101 -5.92 -3.55 -19.27
N VAL A 102 -5.35 -4.49 -18.47
CA VAL A 102 -3.99 -4.34 -17.97
C VAL A 102 -2.98 -4.59 -19.10
N THR A 103 -2.32 -3.52 -19.49
CA THR A 103 -1.25 -3.45 -20.49
C THR A 103 -0.11 -2.60 -19.93
N PRO A 104 1.07 -2.56 -20.58
CA PRO A 104 2.14 -1.64 -20.19
C PRO A 104 1.67 -0.17 -20.09
N GLU A 105 0.82 0.29 -21.02
CA GLU A 105 0.29 1.66 -21.02
C GLU A 105 -0.66 1.90 -19.84
N PHE A 106 -1.53 0.94 -19.52
CA PHE A 106 -2.39 0.99 -18.35
C PHE A 106 -1.55 1.09 -17.07
N CYS A 107 -0.54 0.23 -16.93
CA CYS A 107 0.35 0.23 -15.78
C CYS A 107 1.10 1.55 -15.65
N ARG A 108 1.66 2.09 -16.73
CA ARG A 108 2.34 3.40 -16.71
C ARG A 108 1.42 4.54 -16.32
N LEU A 109 0.20 4.61 -16.87
CA LEU A 109 -0.75 5.67 -16.55
C LEU A 109 -1.23 5.57 -15.10
N GLY A 110 -1.68 4.38 -14.68
CA GLY A 110 -2.14 4.17 -13.31
C GLY A 110 -1.06 4.45 -12.27
N THR A 111 0.18 4.04 -12.54
CA THR A 111 1.33 4.35 -11.69
C THR A 111 1.60 5.85 -11.60
N LYS A 112 1.56 6.58 -12.71
CA LYS A 112 1.74 8.05 -12.67
C LYS A 112 0.63 8.74 -11.89
N LEU A 113 -0.61 8.28 -12.02
CA LEU A 113 -1.73 8.80 -11.24
C LEU A 113 -1.55 8.52 -9.74
N SER A 114 -1.14 7.30 -9.37
CA SER A 114 -0.78 6.95 -7.99
C SER A 114 0.37 7.80 -7.45
N CYS A 115 1.44 7.97 -8.24
CA CYS A 115 2.55 8.83 -7.86
C CYS A 115 2.11 10.26 -7.59
N ALA A 116 1.24 10.83 -8.44
CA ALA A 116 0.73 12.19 -8.25
C ALA A 116 -0.06 12.31 -6.92
N GLU A 117 -0.91 11.35 -6.62
CA GLU A 117 -1.66 11.31 -5.37
C GLU A 117 -0.76 11.12 -4.15
N MET A 118 0.18 10.17 -4.21
CA MET A 118 1.15 9.91 -3.15
C MET A 118 2.06 11.12 -2.88
N ILE A 119 2.55 11.79 -3.91
CA ILE A 119 3.35 13.03 -3.75
C ILE A 119 2.50 14.08 -3.04
N ARG A 120 1.25 14.29 -3.44
CA ARG A 120 0.35 15.25 -2.77
C ARG A 120 0.07 14.88 -1.32
N GLY A 121 0.09 13.59 -0.99
CA GLY A 121 -0.08 13.05 0.36
C GLY A 121 1.21 12.94 1.18
N GLY A 122 2.38 13.28 0.59
CA GLY A 122 3.66 13.23 1.30
C GLY A 122 4.33 11.85 1.35
N THR A 123 3.85 10.88 0.59
CA THR A 123 4.52 9.59 0.42
C THR A 123 5.75 9.76 -0.48
N THR A 124 6.90 9.26 -0.02
CA THR A 124 8.18 9.33 -0.76
C THR A 124 8.73 7.97 -1.12
N LEU A 125 8.27 6.91 -0.44
CA LEU A 125 8.63 5.52 -0.67
C LEU A 125 7.35 4.67 -0.63
N PHE A 126 7.23 3.75 -1.59
CA PHE A 126 6.16 2.76 -1.57
C PHE A 126 6.69 1.36 -1.91
N ALA A 127 5.91 0.33 -1.58
CA ALA A 127 6.11 -1.02 -2.07
C ALA A 127 4.90 -1.45 -2.90
N ASP A 128 5.16 -1.76 -4.16
CA ASP A 128 4.18 -2.23 -5.14
C ASP A 128 4.35 -3.73 -5.42
N MET A 129 3.27 -4.40 -5.72
CA MET A 129 3.29 -5.73 -6.32
C MET A 129 2.18 -5.84 -7.38
N TYR A 130 2.57 -5.97 -8.63
CA TYR A 130 1.62 -6.02 -9.73
C TYR A 130 2.21 -6.71 -10.97
N TYR A 131 1.65 -6.44 -12.15
CA TYR A 131 2.08 -6.92 -13.46
C TYR A 131 2.82 -5.83 -14.23
N TYR A 132 3.65 -6.19 -15.20
CA TYR A 132 4.46 -5.25 -15.99
C TYR A 132 5.34 -4.33 -15.13
N GLU A 133 6.00 -4.88 -14.12
CA GLU A 133 6.77 -4.10 -13.14
C GLU A 133 7.89 -3.23 -13.74
N ALA A 134 8.43 -3.59 -14.90
CA ALA A 134 9.39 -2.72 -15.59
C ALA A 134 8.77 -1.38 -16.02
N ASP A 135 7.49 -1.39 -16.42
CA ASP A 135 6.74 -0.19 -16.79
C ASP A 135 6.33 0.62 -15.56
N ILE A 136 5.97 -0.03 -14.47
CA ILE A 136 5.70 0.60 -13.16
C ILE A 136 6.97 1.26 -12.64
N ALA A 137 8.10 0.56 -12.65
CA ALA A 137 9.40 1.09 -12.24
C ALA A 137 9.83 2.31 -13.08
N ALA A 138 9.64 2.25 -14.40
CA ALA A 138 9.94 3.36 -15.30
C ALA A 138 9.06 4.58 -15.00
N ALA A 139 7.75 4.41 -14.85
CA ALA A 139 6.82 5.48 -14.51
C ALA A 139 7.11 6.09 -13.13
N THR A 140 7.49 5.26 -12.15
CA THR A 140 7.91 5.68 -10.80
C THR A 140 9.18 6.52 -10.84
N ALA A 141 10.20 6.07 -11.59
CA ALA A 141 11.44 6.80 -11.76
C ALA A 141 11.24 8.15 -12.49
N GLU A 142 10.38 8.19 -13.51
CA GLU A 142 9.97 9.41 -14.22
C GLU A 142 9.28 10.39 -13.26
N ALA A 143 8.38 9.91 -12.41
CA ALA A 143 7.72 10.72 -11.39
C ALA A 143 8.68 11.20 -10.30
N GLY A 144 9.78 10.50 -10.06
CA GLY A 144 10.81 10.81 -9.09
C GLY A 144 10.59 10.21 -7.71
N LEU A 145 9.58 9.32 -7.52
CA LEU A 145 9.37 8.60 -6.29
C LEU A 145 10.33 7.42 -6.11
N ARG A 146 10.51 6.98 -4.86
CA ARG A 146 11.21 5.75 -4.55
C ARG A 146 10.21 4.58 -4.48
N GLY A 147 10.54 3.45 -5.14
CA GLY A 147 9.67 2.28 -5.17
C GLY A 147 10.42 0.98 -4.92
N VAL A 148 9.82 0.09 -4.11
CA VAL A 148 10.14 -1.34 -4.06
C VAL A 148 9.12 -2.03 -4.97
N CYS A 149 9.54 -2.41 -6.18
CA CYS A 149 8.66 -2.88 -7.24
C CYS A 149 8.72 -4.40 -7.35
N GLY A 150 7.60 -5.07 -7.15
CA GLY A 150 7.50 -6.51 -7.00
C GLY A 150 6.72 -7.19 -8.11
N GLN A 151 7.42 -7.85 -9.05
CA GLN A 151 6.75 -8.61 -10.10
C GLN A 151 5.95 -9.78 -9.52
N SER A 152 4.64 -9.75 -9.78
CA SER A 152 3.71 -10.79 -9.32
C SER A 152 3.93 -12.12 -10.02
N VAL A 153 3.93 -13.21 -9.23
CA VAL A 153 4.01 -14.59 -9.71
C VAL A 153 2.87 -15.40 -9.11
N MET A 154 2.13 -16.12 -9.94
CA MET A 154 1.01 -16.97 -9.51
C MET A 154 0.84 -18.20 -10.42
N LYS A 155 0.04 -19.18 -9.97
CA LYS A 155 -0.25 -20.43 -10.71
C LYS A 155 -1.16 -20.26 -11.92
N PHE A 156 -1.80 -19.09 -12.05
CA PHE A 156 -2.71 -18.78 -13.16
C PHE A 156 -2.04 -17.90 -14.20
N PRO A 157 -2.52 -17.91 -15.48
CA PRO A 157 -2.10 -16.91 -16.46
C PRO A 157 -2.36 -15.49 -15.96
N ALA A 158 -1.35 -14.62 -16.09
CA ALA A 158 -1.39 -13.21 -15.74
C ALA A 158 -1.43 -12.34 -17.02
N PRO A 159 -1.76 -11.05 -16.93
CA PRO A 159 -1.77 -10.17 -18.10
C PRO A 159 -0.42 -10.08 -18.85
N ASP A 160 0.68 -10.32 -18.17
CA ASP A 160 2.05 -10.21 -18.67
C ASP A 160 2.77 -11.56 -18.85
N ALA A 161 2.12 -12.69 -18.51
CA ALA A 161 2.71 -14.02 -18.63
C ALA A 161 1.64 -15.14 -18.72
N GLU A 162 1.82 -16.07 -19.64
CA GLU A 162 0.91 -17.22 -19.80
C GLU A 162 1.18 -18.34 -18.77
N SER A 163 2.31 -18.30 -18.08
CA SER A 163 2.71 -19.28 -17.08
C SER A 163 3.59 -18.67 -15.99
N TYR A 164 3.69 -19.36 -14.85
CA TYR A 164 4.58 -18.92 -13.78
C TYR A 164 6.07 -18.95 -14.18
N ASP A 165 6.46 -19.86 -15.09
CA ASP A 165 7.85 -19.90 -15.61
C ASP A 165 8.17 -18.62 -16.39
N GLU A 166 7.22 -18.12 -17.17
CA GLU A 166 7.36 -16.84 -17.88
C GLU A 166 7.40 -15.66 -16.89
N SER A 167 6.53 -15.66 -15.86
CA SER A 167 6.57 -14.64 -14.80
C SER A 167 7.90 -14.65 -14.05
N LEU A 168 8.46 -15.81 -13.71
CA LEU A 168 9.80 -15.92 -13.10
C LEU A 168 10.92 -15.45 -14.03
N ALA A 169 10.82 -15.79 -15.32
CA ALA A 169 11.80 -15.31 -16.31
C ALA A 169 11.71 -13.79 -16.51
N TYR A 170 10.50 -13.22 -16.48
CA TYR A 170 10.30 -11.78 -16.48
C TYR A 170 10.89 -11.15 -15.22
N THR A 171 10.58 -11.68 -14.04
CA THR A 171 11.10 -11.20 -12.74
C THR A 171 12.63 -11.16 -12.74
N ARG A 172 13.30 -12.22 -13.23
CA ARG A 172 14.75 -12.27 -13.33
C ARG A 172 15.29 -11.12 -14.20
N ARG A 173 14.75 -10.93 -15.41
CA ARG A 173 15.15 -9.83 -16.31
C ARG A 173 14.93 -8.47 -15.68
N PHE A 174 13.78 -8.28 -15.03
CA PHE A 174 13.44 -7.05 -14.31
C PHE A 174 14.45 -6.74 -13.21
N ILE A 175 14.83 -7.74 -12.38
CA ILE A 175 15.85 -7.57 -11.35
C ILE A 175 17.20 -7.19 -11.98
N GLU A 176 17.63 -7.89 -13.03
CA GLU A 176 18.91 -7.63 -13.70
C GLU A 176 18.98 -6.22 -14.30
N GLU A 177 17.87 -5.71 -14.81
CA GLU A 177 17.79 -4.38 -15.40
C GLU A 177 17.77 -3.25 -14.35
N TRP A 178 17.04 -3.44 -13.24
CA TRP A 178 16.77 -2.36 -12.30
C TRP A 178 17.60 -2.41 -11.02
N LYS A 179 18.30 -3.50 -10.73
CA LYS A 179 19.13 -3.59 -9.53
C LYS A 179 20.23 -2.54 -9.54
N GLY A 180 20.28 -1.74 -8.46
CA GLY A 180 21.24 -0.64 -8.32
C GLY A 180 20.73 0.71 -8.83
N HIS A 181 19.50 0.78 -9.33
CA HIS A 181 18.87 2.07 -9.66
C HIS A 181 18.68 2.93 -8.40
N PRO A 182 18.92 4.26 -8.44
CA PRO A 182 18.90 5.11 -7.24
C PRO A 182 17.52 5.23 -6.56
N LEU A 183 16.44 5.01 -7.29
CA LEU A 183 15.08 5.15 -6.79
C LEU A 183 14.31 3.81 -6.75
N ILE A 184 14.68 2.84 -7.58
CA ILE A 184 13.92 1.59 -7.74
C ILE A 184 14.67 0.42 -7.13
N VAL A 185 13.99 -0.33 -6.29
CA VAL A 185 14.45 -1.60 -5.72
C VAL A 185 13.55 -2.70 -6.27
N PRO A 186 14.06 -3.56 -7.18
CA PRO A 186 13.28 -4.68 -7.66
C PRO A 186 13.05 -5.70 -6.55
N SER A 187 11.90 -6.36 -6.55
CA SER A 187 11.55 -7.42 -5.62
C SER A 187 10.81 -8.56 -6.32
N VAL A 188 10.69 -9.70 -5.63
CA VAL A 188 9.94 -10.86 -6.09
C VAL A 188 8.62 -10.91 -5.32
N ALA A 189 7.50 -11.08 -6.02
CA ALA A 189 6.19 -11.04 -5.38
C ALA A 189 5.35 -12.29 -5.72
N PRO A 190 5.58 -13.47 -5.09
CA PRO A 190 4.57 -14.52 -5.10
C PRO A 190 3.28 -13.99 -4.49
N HIS A 191 2.20 -13.95 -5.28
CA HIS A 191 0.97 -13.21 -4.94
C HIS A 191 0.45 -13.57 -3.55
N ALA A 192 0.13 -14.83 -3.32
CA ALA A 192 -0.31 -15.33 -2.02
C ALA A 192 -0.11 -16.86 -1.93
N PRO A 193 -0.05 -17.45 -0.74
CA PRO A 193 0.09 -18.91 -0.58
C PRO A 193 -1.03 -19.71 -1.24
N TYR A 194 -2.24 -19.17 -1.35
CA TYR A 194 -3.38 -19.86 -1.99
C TYR A 194 -3.41 -19.70 -3.52
N THR A 195 -2.72 -18.71 -4.08
CA THR A 195 -2.59 -18.52 -5.53
C THR A 195 -1.29 -19.07 -6.09
N CYS A 196 -0.43 -19.64 -5.25
CA CYS A 196 0.86 -20.24 -5.63
C CYS A 196 0.91 -21.70 -5.20
N THR A 197 1.60 -22.53 -6.00
CA THR A 197 1.99 -23.87 -5.57
C THR A 197 3.24 -23.81 -4.69
N ASP A 198 3.58 -24.92 -4.01
CA ASP A 198 4.80 -25.02 -3.22
C ASP A 198 6.05 -24.75 -4.05
N GLU A 199 6.08 -25.25 -5.29
CA GLU A 199 7.18 -25.06 -6.24
C GLU A 199 7.35 -23.59 -6.63
N ILE A 200 6.25 -22.86 -6.84
CA ILE A 200 6.27 -21.42 -7.15
C ILE A 200 6.82 -20.64 -5.96
N LEU A 201 6.33 -20.92 -4.75
CA LEU A 201 6.80 -20.26 -3.53
C LEU A 201 8.30 -20.48 -3.31
N GLN A 202 8.79 -21.72 -3.49
CA GLN A 202 10.21 -22.05 -3.39
C GLN A 202 11.04 -21.36 -4.47
N ALA A 203 10.61 -21.39 -5.73
CA ALA A 203 11.30 -20.76 -6.84
C ALA A 203 11.40 -19.22 -6.67
N CYS A 204 10.34 -18.57 -6.18
CA CYS A 204 10.35 -17.16 -5.84
C CYS A 204 11.34 -16.83 -4.71
N ALA A 205 11.35 -17.66 -3.67
CA ALA A 205 12.29 -17.50 -2.56
C ALA A 205 13.75 -17.69 -3.01
N ASP A 206 14.02 -18.71 -3.82
CA ASP A 206 15.35 -18.96 -4.37
C ASP A 206 15.83 -17.79 -5.23
N LEU A 207 14.96 -17.24 -6.07
CA LEU A 207 15.25 -16.07 -6.90
C LEU A 207 15.54 -14.82 -6.04
N ALA A 208 14.74 -14.56 -5.01
CA ALA A 208 14.96 -13.43 -4.11
C ALA A 208 16.29 -13.55 -3.33
N VAL A 209 16.62 -14.75 -2.88
CA VAL A 209 17.91 -15.05 -2.20
C VAL A 209 19.09 -14.95 -3.17
N GLU A 210 18.97 -15.50 -4.38
CA GLU A 210 20.02 -15.45 -5.42
C GLU A 210 20.45 -14.02 -5.73
N TYR A 211 19.47 -13.11 -5.84
CA TYR A 211 19.74 -11.72 -6.18
C TYR A 211 19.85 -10.78 -4.96
N ASP A 212 19.67 -11.28 -3.73
CA ASP A 212 19.59 -10.45 -2.50
C ASP A 212 18.60 -9.28 -2.67
N VAL A 213 17.37 -9.57 -3.09
CA VAL A 213 16.27 -8.62 -3.22
C VAL A 213 15.14 -8.99 -2.26
N PRO A 214 14.25 -8.02 -1.90
CA PRO A 214 13.09 -8.30 -1.07
C PRO A 214 12.11 -9.28 -1.73
N LEU A 215 11.31 -9.96 -0.89
CA LEU A 215 10.16 -10.75 -1.29
C LEU A 215 8.90 -10.17 -0.64
N GLN A 216 7.83 -10.01 -1.39
CA GLN A 216 6.54 -9.51 -0.92
C GLN A 216 5.46 -10.56 -1.18
N THR A 217 4.51 -10.73 -0.26
CA THR A 217 3.38 -11.66 -0.46
C THR A 217 2.22 -11.33 0.48
N HIS A 218 0.98 -11.60 0.06
CA HIS A 218 -0.18 -11.54 0.95
C HIS A 218 -0.21 -12.79 1.85
N ILE A 219 -0.48 -12.60 3.13
CA ILE A 219 -0.58 -13.71 4.09
C ILE A 219 -1.78 -13.52 5.00
N LEU A 220 -2.67 -14.51 5.02
CA LEU A 220 -3.79 -14.61 5.95
C LEU A 220 -4.63 -13.32 6.02
N GLU A 221 -4.98 -12.81 4.85
CA GLU A 221 -5.92 -11.71 4.73
C GLU A 221 -7.32 -12.14 5.14
N THR A 222 -7.75 -13.34 4.73
CA THR A 222 -9.06 -13.87 5.04
C THR A 222 -9.00 -15.11 5.93
N ARG A 223 -10.10 -15.39 6.64
CA ARG A 223 -10.25 -16.64 7.41
C ARG A 223 -10.24 -17.85 6.48
N GLN A 224 -10.78 -17.73 5.27
CA GLN A 224 -10.83 -18.81 4.30
C GLN A 224 -9.44 -19.36 3.97
N GLU A 225 -8.43 -18.49 3.83
CA GLU A 225 -7.04 -18.93 3.62
C GLU A 225 -6.54 -19.87 4.71
N ALA A 226 -6.88 -19.61 5.99
CA ALA A 226 -6.49 -20.45 7.09
C ALA A 226 -7.20 -21.81 7.03
N GLU A 227 -8.50 -21.81 6.72
CA GLU A 227 -9.33 -23.01 6.59
C GLU A 227 -8.87 -23.88 5.42
N ASP A 228 -8.62 -23.29 4.26
CA ASP A 228 -8.15 -23.98 3.05
C ASP A 228 -6.76 -24.58 3.23
N SER A 229 -5.81 -23.84 3.82
CA SER A 229 -4.47 -24.35 4.12
C SER A 229 -4.50 -25.55 5.04
N TRP A 230 -5.37 -25.51 6.06
CA TRP A 230 -5.54 -26.66 6.96
C TRP A 230 -6.19 -27.86 6.26
N ALA A 231 -7.21 -27.62 5.42
CA ALA A 231 -7.90 -28.67 4.72
C ALA A 231 -7.02 -29.37 3.66
N GLU A 232 -6.17 -28.61 2.95
CA GLU A 232 -5.34 -29.13 1.88
C GLU A 232 -4.00 -29.69 2.35
N PHE A 233 -3.34 -29.01 3.32
CA PHE A 233 -1.96 -29.31 3.72
C PHE A 233 -1.83 -29.80 5.17
N GLU A 234 -2.91 -29.81 5.96
CA GLU A 234 -2.89 -30.06 7.42
C GLU A 234 -1.87 -29.16 8.17
N LYS A 235 -1.61 -27.95 7.65
CA LYS A 235 -0.66 -26.96 8.16
C LYS A 235 -1.28 -25.58 8.22
N LYS A 236 -0.84 -24.79 9.20
CA LYS A 236 -1.11 -23.34 9.22
C LYS A 236 -0.31 -22.65 8.12
N VAL A 237 -0.86 -21.56 7.55
CA VAL A 237 -0.26 -20.86 6.39
C VAL A 237 1.19 -20.44 6.67
N VAL A 238 1.45 -19.76 7.79
CA VAL A 238 2.82 -19.27 8.12
C VAL A 238 3.78 -20.43 8.35
N GLU A 239 3.32 -21.53 8.95
CA GLU A 239 4.12 -22.75 9.13
C GLU A 239 4.50 -23.37 7.77
N ARG A 240 3.52 -23.54 6.86
CA ARG A 240 3.78 -24.06 5.52
C ARG A 240 4.78 -23.20 4.76
N VAL A 241 4.59 -21.88 4.75
CA VAL A 241 5.46 -20.93 4.07
C VAL A 241 6.89 -20.94 4.65
N ALA A 242 7.02 -21.08 5.97
CA ALA A 242 8.30 -21.23 6.64
C ALA A 242 9.00 -22.55 6.28
N ASP A 243 8.27 -23.68 6.29
CA ASP A 243 8.80 -24.99 5.92
C ASP A 243 9.26 -25.05 4.47
N LEU A 244 8.60 -24.32 3.57
CA LEU A 244 9.01 -24.15 2.17
C LEU A 244 10.26 -23.26 2.02
N GLY A 245 10.71 -22.62 3.10
CA GLY A 245 11.90 -21.79 3.12
C GLY A 245 11.72 -20.40 2.49
N VAL A 246 10.48 -19.92 2.34
CA VAL A 246 10.20 -18.59 1.77
C VAL A 246 10.82 -17.49 2.62
N PHE A 247 10.80 -17.64 3.93
CA PHE A 247 11.36 -16.65 4.87
C PHE A 247 12.91 -16.66 4.95
N ARG A 248 13.59 -17.39 4.07
CA ARG A 248 15.05 -17.18 3.84
C ARG A 248 15.33 -15.86 3.13
N ALA A 249 14.36 -15.37 2.35
CA ALA A 249 14.40 -14.04 1.76
C ALA A 249 14.00 -12.97 2.78
N LYS A 250 14.36 -11.71 2.52
CA LYS A 250 13.90 -10.53 3.27
C LYS A 250 12.43 -10.32 2.94
N THR A 251 11.53 -10.88 3.75
CA THR A 251 10.11 -10.98 3.42
C THR A 251 9.27 -9.90 4.08
N LEU A 252 8.40 -9.27 3.29
CA LEU A 252 7.27 -8.44 3.71
C LEU A 252 5.98 -9.24 3.50
N ALA A 253 5.22 -9.44 4.56
CA ALA A 253 3.89 -10.05 4.55
C ALA A 253 2.81 -8.98 4.64
N ALA A 254 1.95 -8.86 3.64
CA ALA A 254 0.82 -7.94 3.68
C ALA A 254 -0.36 -8.56 4.45
N HIS A 255 -1.15 -7.73 5.12
CA HIS A 255 -2.36 -8.02 5.90
C HIS A 255 -2.14 -8.74 7.22
N CYS A 256 -1.83 -10.03 7.23
CA CYS A 256 -1.68 -10.86 8.44
C CYS A 256 -2.87 -10.72 9.43
N VAL A 257 -4.11 -10.68 8.90
CA VAL A 257 -5.33 -10.45 9.70
C VAL A 257 -5.65 -11.65 10.59
N HIS A 258 -5.51 -12.87 10.05
CA HIS A 258 -5.92 -14.11 10.71
C HIS A 258 -4.75 -14.96 11.23
N VAL A 259 -3.62 -14.32 11.53
CA VAL A 259 -2.49 -14.99 12.20
C VAL A 259 -2.79 -15.20 13.69
N ASP A 260 -2.46 -16.37 14.21
CA ASP A 260 -2.53 -16.66 15.64
C ASP A 260 -1.18 -16.43 16.34
N THR A 261 -1.18 -16.61 17.67
CA THR A 261 -0.02 -16.42 18.54
C THR A 261 1.24 -17.18 18.08
N ASP A 262 1.09 -18.43 17.64
CA ASP A 262 2.22 -19.24 17.18
C ASP A 262 2.77 -18.72 15.85
N GLN A 263 1.88 -18.34 14.94
CA GLN A 263 2.24 -17.76 13.63
C GLN A 263 2.92 -16.39 13.81
N ILE A 264 2.44 -15.54 14.72
CA ILE A 264 3.08 -14.26 15.07
C ILE A 264 4.50 -14.50 15.58
N ARG A 265 4.69 -15.50 16.46
CA ARG A 265 6.02 -15.88 16.94
C ARG A 265 6.93 -16.32 15.78
N MET A 266 6.44 -17.13 14.84
CA MET A 266 7.20 -17.57 13.67
C MET A 266 7.58 -16.40 12.77
N LEU A 267 6.67 -15.47 12.46
CA LEU A 267 6.97 -14.25 11.70
C LEU A 267 8.12 -13.47 12.35
N ARG A 268 8.06 -13.29 13.67
CA ARG A 268 9.13 -12.61 14.42
C ARG A 268 10.46 -13.36 14.37
N GLU A 269 10.46 -14.69 14.58
CA GLU A 269 11.68 -15.53 14.61
C GLU A 269 12.38 -15.54 13.25
N HIS A 270 11.63 -15.49 12.15
CA HIS A 270 12.15 -15.41 10.79
C HIS A 270 12.47 -13.97 10.34
N GLY A 271 12.18 -12.96 11.17
CA GLY A 271 12.43 -11.55 10.84
C GLY A 271 11.53 -10.99 9.76
N VAL A 272 10.37 -11.63 9.51
CA VAL A 272 9.36 -11.17 8.54
C VAL A 272 8.79 -9.83 9.01
N ALA A 273 8.72 -8.87 8.11
CA ALA A 273 8.02 -7.61 8.33
C ALA A 273 6.55 -7.74 7.89
N VAL A 274 5.65 -7.00 8.55
CA VAL A 274 4.22 -7.00 8.25
C VAL A 274 3.78 -5.61 7.81
N ALA A 275 3.10 -5.53 6.67
CA ALA A 275 2.37 -4.34 6.24
C ALA A 275 0.90 -4.45 6.68
N HIS A 276 0.49 -3.60 7.60
CA HIS A 276 -0.89 -3.48 8.05
C HIS A 276 -1.66 -2.57 7.11
N ASN A 277 -2.77 -3.04 6.56
CA ASN A 277 -3.60 -2.33 5.58
C ASN A 277 -5.01 -2.14 6.14
N PRO A 278 -5.20 -1.24 7.14
CA PRO A 278 -6.43 -1.19 7.92
C PRO A 278 -7.67 -0.85 7.10
N THR A 279 -7.60 0.10 6.18
CA THR A 279 -8.75 0.51 5.36
C THR A 279 -9.22 -0.62 4.46
N SER A 280 -8.31 -1.24 3.70
CA SER A 280 -8.63 -2.36 2.82
C SER A 280 -9.20 -3.55 3.59
N ASN A 281 -8.57 -3.93 4.72
CA ASN A 281 -9.05 -5.02 5.57
C ASN A 281 -10.48 -4.79 6.07
N LEU A 282 -10.85 -3.56 6.41
CA LEU A 282 -12.20 -3.22 6.85
C LEU A 282 -13.18 -3.14 5.69
N LYS A 283 -12.79 -2.54 4.58
CA LYS A 283 -13.64 -2.37 3.41
C LYS A 283 -14.04 -3.71 2.78
N LEU A 284 -13.11 -4.64 2.69
CA LEU A 284 -13.35 -6.02 2.22
C LEU A 284 -13.89 -6.94 3.31
N ALA A 285 -14.11 -6.41 4.53
CA ALA A 285 -14.57 -7.16 5.70
C ALA A 285 -13.68 -8.37 6.04
N SER A 286 -12.38 -8.28 5.73
CA SER A 286 -11.38 -9.30 6.03
C SER A 286 -11.16 -9.44 7.54
N GLY A 287 -11.26 -8.33 8.30
CA GLY A 287 -11.17 -8.32 9.75
C GLY A 287 -10.16 -7.32 10.32
N ILE A 288 -9.76 -7.50 11.56
CA ILE A 288 -8.82 -6.64 12.27
C ILE A 288 -7.57 -7.45 12.62
N ALA A 289 -6.42 -7.05 12.09
CA ALA A 289 -5.14 -7.70 12.38
C ALA A 289 -4.75 -7.55 13.87
N PRO A 290 -4.12 -8.57 14.49
CA PRO A 290 -3.74 -8.58 15.90
C PRO A 290 -2.49 -7.73 16.18
N ILE A 291 -2.55 -6.44 15.83
CA ILE A 291 -1.41 -5.49 15.88
C ILE A 291 -0.84 -5.36 17.29
N LYS A 292 -1.70 -5.38 18.33
CA LYS A 292 -1.23 -5.34 19.72
C LYS A 292 -0.27 -6.48 20.01
N GLU A 293 -0.66 -7.71 19.69
CA GLU A 293 0.16 -8.89 19.96
C GLU A 293 1.44 -8.90 19.12
N MET A 294 1.37 -8.45 17.87
CA MET A 294 2.56 -8.31 16.99
C MET A 294 3.56 -7.32 17.59
N LEU A 295 3.09 -6.16 18.09
CA LEU A 295 3.94 -5.15 18.76
C LEU A 295 4.59 -5.72 20.03
N GLU A 296 3.80 -6.35 20.88
CA GLU A 296 4.27 -6.95 22.15
C GLU A 296 5.32 -8.05 21.92
N ARG A 297 5.24 -8.76 20.81
CA ARG A 297 6.20 -9.80 20.43
C ARG A 297 7.37 -9.30 19.59
N GLY A 298 7.39 -8.01 19.22
CA GLY A 298 8.47 -7.39 18.46
C GLY A 298 8.54 -7.79 16.99
N VAL A 299 7.39 -8.04 16.37
CA VAL A 299 7.28 -8.14 14.90
C VAL A 299 7.57 -6.76 14.29
N LYS A 300 8.30 -6.70 13.21
CA LYS A 300 8.51 -5.47 12.45
C LYS A 300 7.20 -5.08 11.78
N LEU A 301 6.65 -3.93 12.14
CA LEU A 301 5.38 -3.43 11.62
C LEU A 301 5.57 -2.21 10.76
N SER A 302 4.79 -2.14 9.70
CA SER A 302 4.62 -1.00 8.82
C SER A 302 3.13 -0.82 8.51
N VAL A 303 2.78 0.23 7.80
CA VAL A 303 1.42 0.50 7.35
C VAL A 303 1.42 0.73 5.84
N GLY A 304 0.39 0.27 5.15
CA GLY A 304 0.19 0.43 3.73
C GLY A 304 -1.28 0.66 3.39
N THR A 305 -1.53 1.25 2.23
CA THR A 305 -2.89 1.53 1.77
C THR A 305 -3.56 0.33 1.13
N ASP A 306 -2.76 -0.65 0.64
CA ASP A 306 -3.21 -1.58 -0.39
C ASP A 306 -3.54 -0.84 -1.72
N GLY A 307 -4.11 -1.51 -2.72
CA GLY A 307 -4.52 -0.87 -3.96
C GLY A 307 -5.73 0.06 -3.81
N ALA A 308 -5.79 1.12 -4.60
CA ALA A 308 -6.93 2.04 -4.60
C ALA A 308 -8.26 1.39 -5.04
N ALA A 309 -8.24 0.18 -5.58
CA ALA A 309 -9.44 -0.59 -5.86
C ALA A 309 -10.08 -1.19 -4.60
N SER A 310 -9.29 -1.49 -3.56
CA SER A 310 -9.75 -2.04 -2.28
C SER A 310 -9.77 -1.03 -1.13
N ASN A 311 -9.05 0.10 -1.27
CA ASN A 311 -9.01 1.19 -0.29
C ASN A 311 -9.85 2.40 -0.73
N ASN A 312 -9.78 2.78 -1.98
CA ASN A 312 -10.29 3.96 -2.67
C ASN A 312 -9.39 5.19 -2.63
N ASP A 313 -8.39 5.30 -1.77
CA ASP A 313 -7.35 6.33 -1.83
C ASP A 313 -5.96 5.78 -1.49
N LEU A 314 -4.95 6.66 -1.47
CA LEU A 314 -3.57 6.35 -1.12
C LEU A 314 -3.08 7.31 -0.02
N ASP A 315 -3.97 7.71 0.91
CA ASP A 315 -3.71 8.67 1.98
C ASP A 315 -3.08 7.99 3.21
N MET A 316 -1.78 8.17 3.38
CA MET A 316 -1.05 7.60 4.52
C MET A 316 -1.39 8.26 5.87
N PHE A 317 -1.92 9.51 5.90
CA PHE A 317 -2.42 10.10 7.14
C PHE A 317 -3.70 9.41 7.61
N GLU A 318 -4.57 9.03 6.69
CA GLU A 318 -5.76 8.26 7.01
C GLU A 318 -5.38 6.86 7.52
N GLU A 319 -4.47 6.16 6.84
CA GLU A 319 -4.01 4.84 7.25
C GLU A 319 -3.37 4.83 8.64
N MET A 320 -2.49 5.78 8.95
CA MET A 320 -1.91 5.92 10.28
C MET A 320 -2.97 6.16 11.36
N ARG A 321 -3.92 7.06 11.06
CA ARG A 321 -5.05 7.37 11.97
C ARG A 321 -5.88 6.14 12.25
N LEU A 322 -6.27 5.43 11.19
CA LEU A 322 -7.11 4.25 11.31
C LEU A 322 -6.40 3.10 12.02
N ALA A 323 -5.13 2.83 11.69
CA ALA A 323 -4.32 1.84 12.39
C ALA A 323 -4.30 2.08 13.92
N ALA A 324 -4.04 3.35 14.32
CA ALA A 324 -4.00 3.71 15.75
C ALA A 324 -5.37 3.62 16.43
N LEU A 325 -6.45 4.07 15.78
CA LEU A 325 -7.79 4.07 16.38
C LEU A 325 -8.39 2.66 16.44
N LEU A 326 -8.20 1.88 15.39
CA LEU A 326 -8.77 0.54 15.26
C LEU A 326 -8.26 -0.41 16.33
N VAL A 327 -6.94 -0.45 16.55
CA VAL A 327 -6.36 -1.32 17.58
C VAL A 327 -6.79 -0.93 19.00
N LYS A 328 -6.94 0.38 19.29
CA LYS A 328 -7.47 0.86 20.57
C LYS A 328 -8.91 0.42 20.79
N GLY A 329 -9.76 0.57 19.77
CA GLY A 329 -11.16 0.15 19.82
C GLY A 329 -11.31 -1.35 19.97
N ALA A 330 -10.53 -2.14 19.24
CA ALA A 330 -10.57 -3.60 19.30
C ALA A 330 -10.06 -4.19 20.62
N THR A 331 -9.11 -3.50 21.28
CA THR A 331 -8.48 -4.00 22.51
C THR A 331 -9.00 -3.34 23.78
N PHE A 332 -9.85 -2.30 23.67
CA PHE A 332 -10.31 -1.45 24.78
C PHE A 332 -9.14 -0.85 25.59
N ASP A 333 -8.02 -0.60 24.93
CA ASP A 333 -6.79 -0.10 25.55
C ASP A 333 -6.31 1.16 24.81
N PRO A 334 -6.46 2.37 25.42
CA PRO A 334 -6.13 3.61 24.75
C PRO A 334 -4.62 3.87 24.57
N VAL A 335 -3.76 3.07 25.22
CA VAL A 335 -2.30 3.26 25.18
C VAL A 335 -1.60 2.38 24.12
N VAL A 336 -2.32 1.41 23.54
CA VAL A 336 -1.79 0.59 22.45
C VAL A 336 -1.59 1.43 21.21
N LEU A 337 -0.47 1.24 20.53
CA LEU A 337 -0.08 1.97 19.32
C LEU A 337 -0.29 3.49 19.46
N PRO A 338 0.50 4.17 20.30
CA PRO A 338 0.41 5.63 20.44
C PRO A 338 0.73 6.32 19.11
N ALA A 339 0.28 7.57 18.95
CA ALA A 339 0.45 8.35 17.71
C ALA A 339 1.91 8.35 17.19
N ARG A 340 2.88 8.49 18.10
CA ARG A 340 4.31 8.40 17.74
C ARG A 340 4.66 7.09 17.03
N ASP A 341 4.17 5.98 17.53
CA ASP A 341 4.49 4.66 16.98
C ASP A 341 3.75 4.41 15.65
N ALA A 342 2.52 4.93 15.49
CA ALA A 342 1.82 4.94 14.21
C ALA A 342 2.59 5.76 13.14
N LEU A 343 3.15 6.92 13.51
CA LEU A 343 4.01 7.68 12.61
C LEU A 343 5.32 6.92 12.28
N LEU A 344 5.88 6.18 13.25
CA LEU A 344 7.04 5.31 12.98
C LEU A 344 6.71 4.20 11.99
N MET A 345 5.52 3.61 12.03
CA MET A 345 5.08 2.62 11.04
C MET A 345 5.04 3.19 9.61
N ALA A 346 4.70 4.46 9.47
CA ALA A 346 4.65 5.17 8.19
C ALA A 346 5.94 5.92 7.85
N THR A 347 7.02 5.77 8.61
CA THR A 347 8.32 6.42 8.37
C THR A 347 9.45 5.41 8.55
N ARG A 348 10.20 5.49 9.65
CA ARG A 348 11.40 4.66 9.89
C ARG A 348 11.09 3.17 9.89
N TRP A 349 10.08 2.72 10.63
CA TRP A 349 9.73 1.28 10.65
C TRP A 349 9.25 0.79 9.29
N GLY A 350 8.51 1.64 8.53
CA GLY A 350 8.14 1.33 7.15
C GLY A 350 9.36 1.16 6.26
N ALA A 351 10.33 2.07 6.32
CA ALA A 351 11.58 1.95 5.57
C ALA A 351 12.41 0.72 5.98
N GLU A 352 12.49 0.43 7.29
CA GLU A 352 13.15 -0.77 7.84
C GLU A 352 12.45 -2.07 7.37
N ALA A 353 11.09 -2.07 7.32
CA ALA A 353 10.31 -3.21 6.80
C ALA A 353 10.59 -3.48 5.32
N LEU A 354 10.82 -2.42 4.55
CA LEU A 354 11.19 -2.48 3.14
C LEU A 354 12.72 -2.65 2.90
N THR A 355 13.49 -2.91 3.95
CA THR A 355 14.96 -3.07 3.91
C THR A 355 15.73 -1.82 3.48
N LEU A 356 15.12 -0.65 3.56
CA LEU A 356 15.67 0.65 3.17
C LEU A 356 15.92 1.60 4.35
N GLY A 357 15.89 1.09 5.59
CA GLY A 357 16.09 1.90 6.79
C GLY A 357 17.43 2.61 6.87
N ASP A 358 18.48 2.08 6.24
CA ASP A 358 19.79 2.74 6.15
C ASP A 358 19.81 3.86 5.09
N ILE A 359 18.79 3.91 4.22
CA ILE A 359 18.73 4.84 3.09
C ILE A 359 17.77 5.99 3.38
N THR A 360 16.60 5.71 3.97
CA THR A 360 15.53 6.70 4.18
C THR A 360 14.70 6.40 5.44
N GLY A 361 13.58 7.10 5.65
CA GLY A 361 12.64 6.90 6.77
C GLY A 361 13.00 7.67 8.04
N SER A 362 14.16 8.35 8.09
CA SER A 362 14.54 9.30 9.14
C SER A 362 15.45 10.40 8.58
N LEU A 363 15.44 11.56 9.22
CA LEU A 363 16.31 12.68 8.86
C LEU A 363 17.64 12.58 9.61
N GLU A 364 18.62 11.97 8.97
CA GLU A 364 19.95 11.77 9.53
C GLU A 364 21.03 12.04 8.48
N PRO A 365 22.19 12.64 8.89
CA PRO A 365 23.28 12.85 7.96
C PRO A 365 23.73 11.55 7.29
N GLY A 366 23.88 11.59 5.97
CA GLY A 366 24.25 10.44 5.12
C GLY A 366 23.09 9.69 4.53
N LYS A 367 21.86 9.86 5.02
CA LYS A 367 20.64 9.32 4.37
C LYS A 367 20.21 10.19 3.18
N ARG A 368 19.38 9.61 2.33
CA ARG A 368 18.78 10.32 1.20
C ARG A 368 17.87 11.43 1.70
N ALA A 369 17.85 12.52 0.97
CA ALA A 369 16.95 13.63 1.25
C ALA A 369 15.54 13.30 0.71
N ASP A 370 14.88 12.38 1.40
CA ASP A 370 13.48 12.02 1.23
C ASP A 370 12.71 12.63 2.42
N LEU A 371 12.09 13.77 2.21
CA LEU A 371 11.46 14.55 3.28
C LEU A 371 10.20 15.26 2.80
N ILE A 372 9.35 15.60 3.75
CA ILE A 372 8.14 16.40 3.55
C ILE A 372 8.11 17.58 4.52
N VAL A 373 7.41 18.61 4.08
CA VAL A 373 7.11 19.79 4.91
C VAL A 373 5.59 19.90 5.02
N VAL A 374 5.09 19.88 6.25
CA VAL A 374 3.66 19.86 6.58
C VAL A 374 3.29 21.18 7.27
N ASP A 375 2.19 21.82 6.81
CA ASP A 375 1.63 22.98 7.50
C ASP A 375 1.13 22.57 8.88
N ARG A 376 1.52 23.33 9.90
CA ARG A 376 1.13 23.08 11.29
C ARG A 376 -0.13 23.83 11.69
N ASP A 377 -0.45 24.92 11.01
CA ASP A 377 -1.44 25.91 11.45
C ASP A 377 -2.81 25.90 10.73
N PRO A 378 -3.22 24.86 9.98
CA PRO A 378 -4.59 24.80 9.50
C PRO A 378 -5.57 24.77 10.68
N LEU A 379 -6.78 25.29 10.46
CA LEU A 379 -7.79 25.45 11.49
C LEU A 379 -8.07 24.17 12.31
N HIS A 380 -8.06 23.03 11.65
CA HIS A 380 -8.30 21.72 12.29
C HIS A 380 -7.13 21.25 13.18
N ASN A 381 -5.95 21.85 13.09
CA ASN A 381 -4.81 21.57 13.95
C ASN A 381 -4.72 22.51 15.18
N ALA A 382 -5.47 23.60 15.20
CA ALA A 382 -5.45 24.55 16.31
C ALA A 382 -6.34 24.07 17.49
N PRO A 383 -5.96 24.39 18.77
CA PRO A 383 -4.75 25.04 19.22
C PRO A 383 -3.57 24.09 19.42
N HIS A 384 -2.35 24.63 19.53
CA HIS A 384 -1.14 23.87 19.86
C HIS A 384 -0.83 23.91 21.37
N PHE A 385 -0.53 22.76 21.95
CA PHE A 385 -0.07 22.64 23.33
C PHE A 385 1.41 22.23 23.34
N GLU A 386 2.26 22.99 24.04
CA GLU A 386 3.71 22.79 24.04
C GLU A 386 4.24 22.10 25.30
N ARG A 387 3.41 21.93 26.33
CA ARG A 387 3.81 21.32 27.60
C ARG A 387 4.24 19.85 27.50
N ASP A 388 3.80 19.14 26.45
CA ASP A 388 4.14 17.74 26.19
C ASP A 388 4.67 17.61 24.76
N ALA A 389 5.92 17.17 24.63
CA ALA A 389 6.58 16.99 23.35
C ALA A 389 5.83 16.01 22.42
N ASN A 390 5.02 15.10 22.99
CA ASN A 390 4.25 14.12 22.21
C ASN A 390 3.00 14.72 21.52
N ASN A 391 2.58 15.93 21.89
CA ASN A 391 1.40 16.55 21.28
C ASN A 391 1.53 16.70 19.76
N ILE A 392 2.72 16.94 19.24
CA ILE A 392 2.98 17.08 17.81
C ILE A 392 2.69 15.77 17.05
N TYR A 393 3.01 14.61 17.64
CA TYR A 393 2.67 13.31 17.04
C TYR A 393 1.16 13.09 17.02
N SER A 394 0.44 13.49 18.08
CA SER A 394 -1.02 13.41 18.13
C SER A 394 -1.65 14.32 17.07
N GLN A 395 -1.13 15.51 16.84
CA GLN A 395 -1.59 16.39 15.77
C GLN A 395 -1.37 15.74 14.39
N LEU A 396 -0.15 15.26 14.11
CA LEU A 396 0.17 14.63 12.83
C LEU A 396 -0.70 13.40 12.53
N VAL A 397 -0.98 12.56 13.54
CA VAL A 397 -1.73 11.30 13.30
C VAL A 397 -3.24 11.49 13.38
N TYR A 398 -3.74 12.35 14.28
CA TYR A 398 -5.19 12.42 14.50
C TYR A 398 -5.88 13.66 13.91
N ALA A 399 -5.12 14.69 13.53
CA ALA A 399 -5.69 15.93 13.03
C ALA A 399 -5.24 16.30 11.61
N THR A 400 -3.95 16.09 11.29
CA THR A 400 -3.39 16.44 9.98
C THR A 400 -4.01 15.63 8.84
N HIS A 401 -4.14 16.24 7.68
CA HIS A 401 -4.63 15.65 6.43
C HIS A 401 -3.55 15.68 5.35
N ALA A 402 -3.66 14.83 4.34
CA ALA A 402 -2.78 14.86 3.16
C ALA A 402 -2.72 16.24 2.47
N SER A 403 -3.80 17.02 2.56
CA SER A 403 -3.86 18.39 2.03
C SER A 403 -2.94 19.39 2.73
N ASP A 404 -2.47 19.06 3.93
CA ASP A 404 -1.59 19.95 4.73
C ASP A 404 -0.12 19.83 4.35
N VAL A 405 0.26 18.81 3.54
CA VAL A 405 1.60 18.64 2.99
C VAL A 405 1.89 19.72 1.97
N GLN A 406 2.88 20.57 2.21
CA GLN A 406 3.22 21.72 1.36
C GLN A 406 4.33 21.43 0.36
N HIS A 407 5.36 20.68 0.79
CA HIS A 407 6.50 20.36 -0.03
C HIS A 407 6.88 18.89 0.11
N VAL A 408 7.39 18.32 -0.97
CA VAL A 408 7.89 16.94 -1.01
C VAL A 408 9.20 16.89 -1.78
N MET A 409 10.21 16.32 -1.15
CA MET A 409 11.53 16.09 -1.74
C MET A 409 11.86 14.60 -1.69
N VAL A 410 12.38 14.06 -2.79
CA VAL A 410 12.90 12.69 -2.86
C VAL A 410 14.27 12.72 -3.51
N ASN A 411 15.23 12.04 -2.90
CA ASN A 411 16.60 11.96 -3.40
C ASN A 411 17.20 13.35 -3.69
N GLY A 412 16.89 14.37 -2.83
CA GLY A 412 17.32 15.75 -2.98
C GLY A 412 16.60 16.55 -4.07
N ARG A 413 15.66 15.98 -4.78
CA ARG A 413 14.87 16.63 -5.83
C ARG A 413 13.48 17.00 -5.32
N TRP A 414 13.06 18.24 -5.51
CA TRP A 414 11.69 18.65 -5.26
C TRP A 414 10.72 17.98 -6.25
N LEU A 415 9.70 17.29 -5.72
CA LEU A 415 8.60 16.70 -6.49
C LEU A 415 7.34 17.56 -6.38
N MET A 416 7.17 18.26 -5.25
CA MET A 416 6.07 19.19 -5.00
C MET A 416 6.59 20.41 -4.22
N ARG A 417 6.15 21.61 -4.61
CA ARG A 417 6.42 22.88 -3.93
C ARG A 417 5.12 23.69 -3.82
N GLU A 418 4.79 24.14 -2.61
CA GLU A 418 3.56 24.91 -2.37
C GLU A 418 2.31 24.23 -2.98
N ARG A 419 2.25 22.90 -2.85
CA ARG A 419 1.23 22.03 -3.40
C ARG A 419 1.24 21.87 -4.95
N ASP A 420 2.15 22.50 -5.67
CA ASP A 420 2.27 22.31 -7.12
C ASP A 420 3.19 21.12 -7.44
N LEU A 421 2.67 20.15 -8.20
CA LEU A 421 3.46 19.02 -8.69
C LEU A 421 4.45 19.49 -9.76
N LEU A 422 5.71 19.11 -9.62
CA LEU A 422 6.79 19.57 -10.51
C LEU A 422 7.19 18.55 -11.57
N THR A 423 6.78 17.29 -11.41
CA THR A 423 7.22 16.17 -12.26
C THR A 423 6.10 15.53 -13.07
N LEU A 424 4.85 15.83 -12.75
CA LEU A 424 3.66 15.22 -13.34
C LEU A 424 2.62 16.28 -13.73
N ASP A 425 1.94 16.08 -14.86
CA ASP A 425 0.81 16.90 -15.32
C ASP A 425 -0.50 16.27 -14.80
N GLU A 426 -1.00 16.80 -13.68
CA GLU A 426 -2.20 16.30 -13.01
C GLU A 426 -3.46 16.37 -13.89
N GLU A 427 -3.61 17.42 -14.70
CA GLU A 427 -4.78 17.56 -15.57
C GLU A 427 -4.75 16.55 -16.71
N ALA A 428 -3.58 16.31 -17.29
CA ALA A 428 -3.42 15.27 -18.29
C ALA A 428 -3.73 13.88 -17.74
N LEU A 429 -3.19 13.55 -16.55
CA LEU A 429 -3.46 12.27 -15.88
C LEU A 429 -4.95 12.06 -15.60
N ARG A 430 -5.66 13.07 -15.10
CA ARG A 430 -7.11 12.99 -14.88
C ARG A 430 -7.90 12.76 -16.16
N ARG A 431 -7.54 13.42 -17.26
CA ARG A 431 -8.22 13.23 -18.55
C ARG A 431 -8.02 11.82 -19.09
N GLU A 432 -6.78 11.32 -19.06
CA GLU A 432 -6.43 10.00 -19.57
C GLU A 432 -7.07 8.90 -18.70
N ALA A 433 -7.07 9.05 -17.37
CA ALA A 433 -7.76 8.13 -16.46
C ALA A 433 -9.27 8.07 -16.71
N ALA A 434 -9.91 9.23 -16.98
CA ALA A 434 -11.33 9.28 -17.32
C ALA A 434 -11.66 8.55 -18.64
N GLU A 435 -10.71 8.43 -19.56
CA GLU A 435 -10.89 7.62 -20.78
C GLU A 435 -10.90 6.13 -20.49
N TYR A 436 -10.04 5.65 -19.59
CA TYR A 436 -10.06 4.27 -19.11
C TYR A 436 -11.35 3.98 -18.36
N ALA A 437 -11.78 4.86 -17.46
CA ALA A 437 -13.03 4.69 -16.71
C ALA A 437 -14.23 4.46 -17.65
N ARG A 438 -14.38 5.26 -18.70
CA ARG A 438 -15.45 5.05 -19.70
C ARG A 438 -15.37 3.71 -20.44
N LYS A 439 -14.16 3.23 -20.75
CA LYS A 439 -13.98 1.91 -21.42
C LYS A 439 -14.32 0.77 -20.47
N ILE A 440 -13.91 0.89 -19.20
CA ILE A 440 -14.19 -0.09 -18.15
C ILE A 440 -15.69 -0.14 -17.86
N ASP A 441 -16.36 1.02 -17.70
CA ASP A 441 -17.81 1.09 -17.53
C ASP A 441 -18.56 0.37 -18.66
N ALA A 442 -18.20 0.66 -19.91
CA ALA A 442 -18.81 0.01 -21.08
C ALA A 442 -18.57 -1.52 -21.08
N PHE A 443 -17.41 -1.98 -20.68
CA PHE A 443 -17.10 -3.41 -20.54
C PHE A 443 -17.95 -4.05 -19.44
N LEU A 444 -18.06 -3.42 -18.27
CA LEU A 444 -18.84 -3.93 -17.15
C LEU A 444 -20.35 -3.92 -17.49
N GLU A 445 -20.87 -2.88 -18.10
CA GLU A 445 -22.26 -2.82 -18.58
C GLU A 445 -22.57 -3.95 -19.56
N ALA A 446 -21.66 -4.24 -20.51
CA ALA A 446 -21.83 -5.33 -21.45
C ALA A 446 -21.82 -6.71 -20.77
N ARG A 447 -21.00 -6.89 -19.72
CA ARG A 447 -20.98 -8.12 -18.90
C ARG A 447 -22.21 -8.25 -18.02
N GLU A 448 -22.67 -7.15 -17.44
CA GLU A 448 -23.79 -7.11 -16.51
C GLU A 448 -25.16 -6.92 -17.18
N GLY A 449 -25.19 -6.62 -18.47
CA GLY A 449 -26.38 -6.28 -19.25
C GLY A 449 -27.48 -7.36 -19.26
N ASN A 450 -27.19 -8.50 -18.60
CA ASN A 450 -28.15 -9.57 -18.32
C ASN A 450 -27.88 -10.06 -16.88
N VAL A 451 -28.91 -10.16 -16.04
CA VAL A 451 -28.79 -10.69 -14.66
C VAL A 451 -28.21 -12.11 -14.67
N LEU A 452 -28.45 -12.89 -15.72
CA LEU A 452 -27.84 -14.19 -15.90
C LEU A 452 -26.34 -14.10 -16.16
N ASN A 453 -25.88 -13.12 -16.95
CA ASN A 453 -24.45 -12.89 -17.16
C ASN A 453 -23.76 -12.41 -15.89
N LYS A 454 -24.45 -11.62 -15.06
CA LYS A 454 -23.97 -11.21 -13.73
C LYS A 454 -23.81 -12.41 -12.79
N LEU A 455 -24.79 -13.31 -12.75
CA LEU A 455 -24.72 -14.55 -11.98
C LEU A 455 -23.63 -15.50 -12.51
N ILE A 456 -23.44 -15.60 -13.82
CA ILE A 456 -22.38 -16.39 -14.45
C ILE A 456 -21.00 -15.73 -14.20
N ALA A 457 -20.90 -14.41 -14.26
CA ALA A 457 -19.66 -13.69 -13.96
C ALA A 457 -19.24 -13.84 -12.49
N ILE A 458 -20.21 -13.90 -11.60
CA ILE A 458 -19.99 -14.15 -10.16
C ILE A 458 -19.75 -15.64 -9.88
N GLY A 459 -20.42 -16.54 -10.64
CA GLY A 459 -20.34 -17.99 -10.50
C GLY A 459 -19.41 -18.70 -11.49
N GLY A 460 -18.64 -17.95 -12.28
CA GLY A 460 -17.77 -18.47 -13.36
C GLY A 460 -16.53 -19.23 -12.91
N LEU A 461 -16.51 -19.68 -11.68
CA LEU A 461 -15.59 -20.69 -11.16
C LEU A 461 -16.06 -22.07 -11.62
N GLN A 462 -15.14 -22.85 -12.12
CA GLN A 462 -15.40 -24.19 -12.66
C GLN A 462 -16.12 -25.10 -11.67
N GLN A 463 -16.90 -26.01 -12.18
CA GLN A 463 -17.85 -26.91 -11.52
C GLN A 463 -17.34 -27.82 -10.39
N GLU A 464 -16.15 -27.61 -9.84
CA GLU A 464 -15.57 -28.50 -8.81
C GLU A 464 -15.38 -27.88 -7.43
N GLU A 465 -15.63 -26.57 -7.26
CA GLU A 465 -15.57 -25.94 -5.93
C GLU A 465 -16.93 -25.31 -5.58
N SER A 466 -17.57 -25.85 -4.53
CA SER A 466 -18.85 -25.35 -4.04
C SER A 466 -18.65 -24.08 -3.20
N PHE A 467 -18.74 -22.92 -3.83
CA PHE A 467 -18.85 -21.66 -3.11
C PHE A 467 -20.32 -21.22 -3.05
N GLU A 468 -20.81 -20.88 -1.85
CA GLU A 468 -22.10 -20.24 -1.70
C GLU A 468 -21.96 -18.73 -1.99
N ILE A 469 -22.39 -18.29 -3.17
CA ILE A 469 -22.38 -16.89 -3.56
C ILE A 469 -23.76 -16.30 -3.30
N GLN A 470 -23.87 -15.36 -2.36
CA GLN A 470 -25.10 -14.60 -2.15
C GLN A 470 -25.08 -13.32 -2.99
N VAL A 471 -25.95 -13.25 -3.99
CA VAL A 471 -26.16 -12.05 -4.80
C VAL A 471 -27.45 -11.37 -4.38
N LYS A 472 -27.38 -10.11 -3.94
CA LYS A 472 -28.55 -9.26 -3.75
C LYS A 472 -28.71 -8.37 -4.99
N ALA A 473 -29.68 -8.68 -5.84
CA ALA A 473 -30.05 -7.85 -6.96
C ALA A 473 -31.42 -7.18 -6.73
N ARG A 474 -31.54 -5.87 -6.97
CA ARG A 474 -32.81 -5.19 -7.01
C ARG A 474 -33.36 -5.32 -8.42
N VAL A 475 -34.45 -6.03 -8.57
CA VAL A 475 -35.12 -6.23 -9.87
C VAL A 475 -36.28 -5.26 -9.98
N SER A 476 -36.27 -4.44 -11.01
CA SER A 476 -37.32 -3.42 -11.23
C SER A 476 -38.62 -4.00 -11.82
N ASP A 477 -38.57 -5.21 -12.35
CA ASP A 477 -39.70 -5.90 -12.97
C ASP A 477 -39.59 -7.42 -12.73
N GLU A 478 -40.68 -8.02 -12.24
CA GLU A 478 -40.77 -9.48 -12.01
C GLU A 478 -40.60 -10.32 -13.29
N SER A 479 -40.89 -9.76 -14.45
CA SER A 479 -40.73 -10.46 -15.75
C SER A 479 -39.27 -10.81 -16.07
N VAL A 480 -38.31 -10.13 -15.45
CA VAL A 480 -36.87 -10.42 -15.58
C VAL A 480 -36.45 -11.66 -14.80
N LEU A 481 -37.22 -12.08 -13.80
CA LEU A 481 -36.95 -13.27 -12.98
C LEU A 481 -37.36 -14.58 -13.64
N GLU A 482 -38.43 -14.60 -14.49
CA GLU A 482 -38.90 -15.82 -15.12
C GLU A 482 -37.85 -16.56 -15.98
N PRO A 483 -37.09 -15.90 -16.84
CA PRO A 483 -36.02 -16.57 -17.61
C PRO A 483 -34.91 -17.12 -16.71
N LEU A 484 -34.62 -16.45 -15.59
CA LEU A 484 -33.60 -16.87 -14.63
C LEU A 484 -34.04 -18.12 -13.87
N LEU A 485 -35.26 -18.12 -13.34
CA LEU A 485 -35.82 -19.24 -12.57
C LEU A 485 -36.01 -20.50 -13.41
N ASN A 486 -36.20 -20.34 -14.72
CA ASN A 486 -36.38 -21.43 -15.68
C ASN A 486 -35.08 -21.88 -16.38
N HIS A 487 -33.92 -21.29 -16.05
CA HIS A 487 -32.64 -21.65 -16.66
C HIS A 487 -32.17 -23.02 -16.14
N PRO A 488 -31.71 -23.97 -17.03
CA PRO A 488 -31.32 -25.32 -16.64
C PRO A 488 -30.23 -25.44 -15.58
N ALA A 489 -29.38 -24.42 -15.43
CA ALA A 489 -28.31 -24.36 -14.45
C ALA A 489 -28.75 -23.75 -13.10
N VAL A 490 -30.04 -23.36 -12.97
CA VAL A 490 -30.52 -22.71 -11.73
C VAL A 490 -31.42 -23.70 -10.97
N HIS A 491 -31.00 -24.06 -9.74
CA HIS A 491 -31.83 -24.82 -8.81
C HIS A 491 -32.41 -23.90 -7.75
N VAL A 492 -33.72 -23.68 -7.76
CA VAL A 492 -34.40 -22.89 -6.76
C VAL A 492 -34.57 -23.73 -5.49
N VAL A 493 -33.76 -23.46 -4.48
CA VAL A 493 -33.79 -24.16 -3.18
C VAL A 493 -34.94 -23.66 -2.30
N LYS A 494 -35.21 -22.35 -2.34
CA LYS A 494 -36.25 -21.71 -1.54
C LYS A 494 -36.72 -20.39 -2.18
N HIS A 495 -38.04 -20.21 -2.25
CA HIS A 495 -38.64 -18.96 -2.69
C HIS A 495 -39.44 -18.34 -1.55
N ASN A 496 -39.06 -17.13 -1.10
CA ASN A 496 -39.80 -16.38 -0.08
C ASN A 496 -40.14 -15.01 -0.60
N HIS A 497 -41.41 -14.63 -0.48
CA HIS A 497 -41.88 -13.27 -0.72
C HIS A 497 -41.88 -12.50 0.60
N TYR A 498 -41.12 -11.39 0.67
CA TYR A 498 -41.17 -10.45 1.78
C TYR A 498 -41.71 -9.11 1.29
N ARG A 499 -42.74 -8.57 1.95
CA ARG A 499 -43.14 -7.17 1.81
C ARG A 499 -42.42 -6.39 2.91
N GLN A 500 -41.50 -5.51 2.54
CA GLN A 500 -40.88 -4.58 3.46
C GLN A 500 -41.74 -3.31 3.50
N TYR A 501 -42.23 -2.96 4.69
CA TYR A 501 -42.89 -1.68 4.92
C TYR A 501 -41.85 -0.77 5.58
N ASP A 502 -41.41 0.25 4.86
CA ASP A 502 -40.64 1.33 5.44
C ASP A 502 -41.63 2.26 6.17
N THR A 503 -41.56 2.30 7.50
CA THR A 503 -42.18 3.34 8.31
C THR A 503 -41.18 4.49 8.42
N TYR A 504 -41.55 5.65 7.85
CA TYR A 504 -40.84 6.90 8.04
C TYR A 504 -41.07 7.45 9.43
#